data_3ee3ce6a52ddda18e19a8bbbd7dc71cb
#
_entry.id   3ee3ce6a52ddda18e19a8bbbd7dc71cb
#
_cell.length_a   1.000
_cell.length_b   1.000
_cell.length_c   1.000
_cell.angle_alpha   90.00
_cell.angle_beta   90.00
_cell.angle_gamma   90.00
#
_symmetry.space_group_name_H-M   'P 1'
#
loop_
_entity.id
_entity.type
_entity.pdbx_description
1 polymer ?
#
loop_
_entity_poly.entity_id
_entity_poly.type
_entity_poly.pdbx_seq_one_letter_code
_entity_poly.pdbx_strand_id
1 'polypeptide(L)'
;MAGSIGGFNAHAANIVTAVYLATGQDPAQNVESSNCLTIMEYAEDGKSLHVSVTMPSVEVGTVGGGTHLPAQAGCLEICGVRGAAKGPGSSPGDNSRKLAQIVGSAVLAGELSLMAALAANHLVRSHMQHNRKPTEATASTTIGKASESPARLTPSMSMPAITPQK
;
A
#
# COMPACT_ATOMS: atom_id res chain seq x y z
N MET A 1 10.74 -15.47 16.79
CA MET A 1 9.29 -15.40 16.90
C MET A 1 8.67 -14.87 15.62
N ALA A 2 9.25 -13.87 14.97
CA ALA A 2 8.85 -13.53 13.62
C ALA A 2 9.21 -14.67 12.68
N GLY A 3 8.30 -15.51 12.32
CA GLY A 3 8.57 -16.60 11.40
C GLY A 3 8.99 -16.05 10.03
N SER A 4 10.10 -16.51 9.50
CA SER A 4 10.56 -16.13 8.16
C SER A 4 9.66 -16.68 7.03
N ILE A 5 8.64 -17.44 7.37
CA ILE A 5 7.74 -18.13 6.42
C ILE A 5 6.53 -17.23 6.06
N GLY A 6 6.38 -16.05 6.66
CA GLY A 6 5.25 -15.15 6.40
C GLY A 6 3.92 -15.55 7.06
N GLY A 7 3.85 -16.69 7.72
CA GLY A 7 2.65 -17.17 8.41
C GLY A 7 1.65 -17.86 7.48
N PHE A 8 0.37 -17.77 7.83
CA PHE A 8 -0.75 -18.42 7.13
C PHE A 8 -1.78 -17.37 6.77
N ASN A 9 -1.65 -16.77 5.59
CA ASN A 9 -2.50 -15.68 5.14
C ASN A 9 -2.59 -15.64 3.61
N ALA A 10 -3.50 -14.84 3.08
CA ALA A 10 -3.67 -14.69 1.64
C ALA A 10 -2.73 -13.64 1.03
N HIS A 11 -2.62 -12.45 1.64
CA HIS A 11 -1.80 -11.36 1.10
C HIS A 11 -1.47 -10.27 2.12
N ALA A 12 -1.28 -10.61 3.36
CA ALA A 12 -0.96 -9.64 4.43
C ALA A 12 0.21 -8.71 4.05
N ALA A 13 1.23 -9.24 3.38
CA ALA A 13 2.38 -8.44 2.94
C ALA A 13 2.00 -7.30 1.98
N ASN A 14 1.00 -7.48 1.12
CA ASN A 14 0.53 -6.43 0.22
C ASN A 14 -0.09 -5.25 1.00
N ILE A 15 -0.91 -5.56 2.00
CA ILE A 15 -1.57 -4.55 2.82
C ILE A 15 -0.55 -3.83 3.70
N VAL A 16 0.35 -4.56 4.34
CA VAL A 16 1.43 -3.98 5.15
C VAL A 16 2.29 -3.06 4.30
N THR A 17 2.69 -3.48 3.09
CA THR A 17 3.46 -2.64 2.16
C THR A 17 2.74 -1.33 1.86
N ALA A 18 1.45 -1.40 1.53
CA ALA A 18 0.66 -0.21 1.20
C ALA A 18 0.61 0.78 2.38
N VAL A 19 0.32 0.29 3.59
CA VAL A 19 0.28 1.13 4.80
C VAL A 19 1.67 1.69 5.14
N TYR A 20 2.72 0.89 5.00
CA TYR A 20 4.10 1.31 5.30
C TYR A 20 4.55 2.43 4.38
N LEU A 21 4.34 2.30 3.08
CA LEU A 21 4.69 3.37 2.13
C LEU A 21 3.86 4.63 2.38
N ALA A 22 2.57 4.48 2.69
CA ALA A 22 1.68 5.61 2.94
C ALA A 22 2.02 6.36 4.25
N THR A 23 2.56 5.67 5.26
CA THR A 23 2.80 6.25 6.59
C THR A 23 4.28 6.50 6.90
N GLY A 24 5.17 6.26 5.94
CA GLY A 24 6.60 6.52 6.07
C GLY A 24 7.34 5.54 6.97
N GLN A 25 6.84 4.30 7.06
CA GLN A 25 7.52 3.20 7.73
C GLN A 25 8.69 2.68 6.86
N ASP A 26 9.59 1.92 7.47
CA ASP A 26 10.69 1.28 6.75
C ASP A 26 10.17 0.08 5.91
N PRO A 27 10.26 0.12 4.56
CA PRO A 27 9.80 -0.99 3.73
C PRO A 27 10.57 -2.29 3.97
N ALA A 28 11.82 -2.24 4.44
CA ALA A 28 12.60 -3.43 4.74
C ALA A 28 11.99 -4.25 5.89
N GLN A 29 11.30 -3.60 6.82
CA GLN A 29 10.62 -4.24 7.95
C GLN A 29 9.32 -4.96 7.54
N ASN A 30 8.94 -4.93 6.27
CA ASN A 30 7.78 -5.69 5.80
C ASN A 30 7.96 -7.20 5.99
N VAL A 31 9.18 -7.70 5.89
CA VAL A 31 9.46 -9.15 5.96
C VAL A 31 8.95 -9.74 7.28
N GLU A 32 9.32 -9.14 8.41
CA GLU A 32 8.89 -9.59 9.74
C GLU A 32 7.50 -9.06 10.09
N SER A 33 7.18 -7.81 9.72
CA SER A 33 5.93 -7.16 10.10
C SER A 33 4.71 -7.75 9.41
N SER A 34 4.87 -8.33 8.22
CA SER A 34 3.77 -8.96 7.49
C SER A 34 3.55 -10.43 7.86
N ASN A 35 4.35 -10.98 8.78
CA ASN A 35 4.07 -12.31 9.29
C ASN A 35 2.71 -12.32 9.99
N CYS A 36 1.79 -13.10 9.45
CA CYS A 36 0.38 -13.06 9.82
C CYS A 36 -0.22 -14.45 9.82
N LEU A 37 -0.98 -14.76 10.85
CA LEU A 37 -1.84 -15.92 10.92
C LEU A 37 -3.29 -15.45 10.78
N THR A 38 -3.93 -15.81 9.69
CA THR A 38 -5.35 -15.53 9.42
C THR A 38 -6.17 -16.79 9.67
N ILE A 39 -7.19 -16.68 10.51
CA ILE A 39 -8.13 -17.76 10.81
C ILE A 39 -9.52 -17.34 10.38
N MET A 40 -10.21 -18.18 9.65
CA MET A 40 -11.61 -18.02 9.25
C MET A 40 -12.35 -19.32 9.54
N GLU A 41 -13.35 -19.26 10.38
CA GLU A 41 -14.12 -20.42 10.81
C GLU A 41 -15.59 -20.06 11.06
N TYR A 42 -16.47 -21.03 10.96
CA TYR A 42 -17.86 -20.79 11.33
C TYR A 42 -17.96 -20.58 12.84
N ALA A 43 -18.74 -19.57 13.23
CA ALA A 43 -19.11 -19.37 14.62
C ALA A 43 -20.09 -20.49 15.08
N GLU A 44 -20.31 -20.59 16.38
CA GLU A 44 -21.15 -21.64 16.98
C GLU A 44 -22.58 -21.69 16.44
N ASP A 45 -23.09 -20.56 15.92
CA ASP A 45 -24.42 -20.47 15.31
C ASP A 45 -24.49 -21.11 13.91
N GLY A 46 -23.36 -21.50 13.33
CA GLY A 46 -23.23 -22.06 11.98
C GLY A 46 -23.65 -21.14 10.83
N LYS A 47 -23.94 -19.83 11.15
CA LYS A 47 -24.37 -18.81 10.17
C LYS A 47 -23.44 -17.63 10.10
N SER A 48 -22.69 -17.38 11.16
CA SER A 48 -21.72 -16.28 11.27
C SER A 48 -20.32 -16.79 10.99
N LEU A 49 -19.47 -15.92 10.48
CA LEU A 49 -18.06 -16.17 10.25
C LEU A 49 -17.22 -15.48 11.32
N HIS A 50 -16.42 -16.25 12.04
CA HIS A 50 -15.36 -15.71 12.88
C HIS A 50 -14.10 -15.48 12.03
N VAL A 51 -13.56 -14.28 12.04
CA VAL A 51 -12.34 -13.92 11.32
C VAL A 51 -11.36 -13.26 12.27
N SER A 52 -10.15 -13.76 12.32
CA SER A 52 -9.08 -13.15 13.13
C SER A 52 -7.76 -13.10 12.38
N VAL A 53 -6.92 -12.13 12.72
CA VAL A 53 -5.53 -12.05 12.30
C VAL A 53 -4.63 -11.90 13.52
N THR A 54 -3.52 -12.60 13.52
CA THR A 54 -2.48 -12.48 14.53
C THR A 54 -1.18 -12.12 13.84
N MET A 55 -0.62 -10.97 14.20
CA MET A 55 0.60 -10.41 13.61
C MET A 55 1.64 -10.20 14.73
N PRO A 56 2.52 -11.19 14.99
CA PRO A 56 3.34 -11.22 16.20
C PRO A 56 4.53 -10.27 16.17
N SER A 57 4.88 -9.73 15.01
CA SER A 57 6.14 -9.01 14.80
C SER A 57 5.97 -7.70 14.03
N VAL A 58 4.83 -7.05 14.19
CA VAL A 58 4.59 -5.72 13.57
C VAL A 58 5.51 -4.68 14.20
N GLU A 59 6.34 -4.05 13.37
CA GLU A 59 7.21 -2.93 13.73
C GLU A 59 6.72 -1.65 13.06
N VAL A 60 6.25 -0.70 13.83
CA VAL A 60 5.77 0.59 13.33
C VAL A 60 6.15 1.74 14.25
N GLY A 61 6.40 2.90 13.66
CA GLY A 61 6.71 4.13 14.37
C GLY A 61 5.91 5.31 13.85
N THR A 62 5.66 6.28 14.73
CA THR A 62 4.98 7.53 14.40
C THR A 62 5.89 8.75 14.50
N VAL A 63 7.16 8.51 14.86
CA VAL A 63 8.23 9.52 14.99
C VAL A 63 9.48 9.01 14.31
N GLY A 64 10.19 9.89 13.61
CA GLY A 64 11.43 9.57 12.91
C GLY A 64 11.21 8.95 11.53
N GLY A 65 12.29 8.55 10.86
CA GLY A 65 12.27 7.97 9.53
C GLY A 65 11.52 8.82 8.52
N GLY A 66 10.72 8.21 7.68
CA GLY A 66 9.89 8.86 6.67
C GLY A 66 8.60 9.50 7.20
N THR A 67 8.30 9.40 8.49
CA THR A 67 7.03 9.87 9.09
C THR A 67 6.85 11.39 9.04
N HIS A 68 7.93 12.14 8.82
CA HIS A 68 7.91 13.60 8.73
C HIS A 68 7.66 14.13 7.31
N LEU A 69 7.78 13.28 6.29
CA LEU A 69 7.51 13.68 4.92
C LEU A 69 6.06 14.16 4.78
N PRO A 70 5.79 15.23 4.02
CA PRO A 70 4.47 15.86 4.03
C PRO A 70 3.30 14.92 3.75
N ALA A 71 3.41 14.05 2.75
CA ALA A 71 2.36 13.10 2.39
C ALA A 71 2.15 12.04 3.49
N GLN A 72 3.24 11.46 3.99
CA GLN A 72 3.23 10.44 5.04
C GLN A 72 2.72 11.01 6.37
N ALA A 73 3.17 12.21 6.72
CA ALA A 73 2.66 12.92 7.90
C ALA A 73 1.15 13.19 7.80
N GLY A 74 0.66 13.55 6.61
CA GLY A 74 -0.77 13.72 6.35
C GLY A 74 -1.55 12.42 6.53
N CYS A 75 -1.04 11.29 6.06
CA CYS A 75 -1.67 9.99 6.27
C CYS A 75 -1.72 9.62 7.76
N LEU A 76 -0.63 9.84 8.51
CA LEU A 76 -0.60 9.61 9.95
C LEU A 76 -1.58 10.53 10.71
N GLU A 77 -1.78 11.75 10.22
CA GLU A 77 -2.76 12.69 10.79
C GLU A 77 -4.19 12.23 10.57
N ILE A 78 -4.53 11.76 9.36
CA ILE A 78 -5.84 11.15 9.06
C ILE A 78 -6.10 9.95 9.97
N CYS A 79 -5.09 9.13 10.24
CA CYS A 79 -5.17 8.02 11.17
C CYS A 79 -5.25 8.46 12.65
N GLY A 80 -5.04 9.73 12.96
CA GLY A 80 -5.01 10.27 14.32
C GLY A 80 -3.85 9.76 15.15
N VAL A 81 -2.68 9.49 14.52
CA VAL A 81 -1.49 8.92 15.18
C VAL A 81 -0.20 9.66 14.83
N ARG A 82 -0.29 10.86 14.29
CA ARG A 82 0.90 11.64 13.92
C ARG A 82 1.76 12.01 15.11
N GLY A 83 3.03 11.67 15.06
CA GLY A 83 4.03 12.03 16.06
C GLY A 83 3.87 11.28 17.38
N ALA A 84 4.42 11.85 18.45
CA ALA A 84 4.26 11.33 19.79
C ALA A 84 2.84 11.56 20.30
N ALA A 85 2.32 10.63 21.09
CA ALA A 85 1.03 10.80 21.77
C ALA A 85 1.09 12.02 22.72
N LYS A 86 0.03 12.82 22.74
CA LYS A 86 -0.07 14.05 23.51
C LYS A 86 -1.43 14.13 24.20
N GLY A 87 -1.45 14.81 25.33
CA GLY A 87 -2.66 15.09 26.09
C GLY A 87 -2.73 14.35 27.43
N PRO A 88 -3.71 14.69 28.26
CA PRO A 88 -3.90 14.07 29.58
C PRO A 88 -4.10 12.55 29.44
N GLY A 89 -3.35 11.76 30.22
CA GLY A 89 -3.46 10.30 30.23
C GLY A 89 -2.73 9.57 29.09
N SER A 90 -2.07 10.29 28.15
CA SER A 90 -1.28 9.64 27.12
C SER A 90 0.06 9.14 27.67
N SER A 91 0.49 8.00 27.16
CA SER A 91 1.78 7.35 27.49
C SER A 91 2.69 7.26 26.27
N PRO A 92 4.01 7.20 26.48
CA PRO A 92 4.93 6.91 25.38
C PRO A 92 4.54 5.62 24.65
N GLY A 93 4.51 5.69 23.31
CA GLY A 93 4.16 4.55 22.47
C GLY A 93 2.67 4.37 22.17
N ASP A 94 1.76 5.20 22.71
CA ASP A 94 0.32 5.05 22.44
C ASP A 94 -0.01 5.19 20.95
N ASN A 95 0.57 6.17 20.27
CA ASN A 95 0.36 6.36 18.84
C ASN A 95 0.90 5.19 18.00
N SER A 96 2.08 4.66 18.34
CA SER A 96 2.61 3.50 17.63
C SER A 96 1.79 2.23 17.89
N ARG A 97 1.31 2.02 19.11
CA ARG A 97 0.38 0.92 19.40
C ARG A 97 -0.93 1.05 18.60
N LYS A 98 -1.47 2.26 18.54
CA LYS A 98 -2.66 2.54 17.73
C LYS A 98 -2.40 2.32 16.23
N LEU A 99 -1.22 2.72 15.73
CA LEU A 99 -0.84 2.45 14.34
C LEU A 99 -0.73 0.94 14.07
N ALA A 100 -0.14 0.17 14.98
CA ALA A 100 -0.09 -1.28 14.87
C ALA A 100 -1.48 -1.92 14.80
N GLN A 101 -2.42 -1.43 15.60
CA GLN A 101 -3.83 -1.85 15.55
C GLN A 101 -4.49 -1.49 14.21
N ILE A 102 -4.19 -0.32 13.65
CA ILE A 102 -4.67 0.10 12.33
C ILE A 102 -4.11 -0.84 11.23
N VAL A 103 -2.83 -1.17 11.30
CA VAL A 103 -2.22 -2.15 10.37
C VAL A 103 -2.93 -3.50 10.46
N GLY A 104 -3.11 -4.04 11.66
CA GLY A 104 -3.81 -5.31 11.87
C GLY A 104 -5.25 -5.27 11.36
N SER A 105 -5.97 -4.17 11.61
CA SER A 105 -7.34 -3.99 11.12
C SER A 105 -7.42 -3.90 9.59
N ALA A 106 -6.46 -3.21 8.96
CA ALA A 106 -6.36 -3.13 7.52
C ALA A 106 -6.06 -4.51 6.90
N VAL A 107 -5.15 -5.28 7.52
CA VAL A 107 -4.86 -6.65 7.11
C VAL A 107 -6.09 -7.54 7.24
N LEU A 108 -6.80 -7.49 8.37
CA LEU A 108 -8.05 -8.25 8.56
C LEU A 108 -9.07 -7.96 7.46
N ALA A 109 -9.29 -6.68 7.15
CA ALA A 109 -10.22 -6.27 6.10
C ALA A 109 -9.77 -6.75 4.72
N GLY A 110 -8.47 -6.66 4.41
CA GLY A 110 -7.88 -7.12 3.16
C GLY A 110 -7.98 -8.64 2.99
N GLU A 111 -7.66 -9.39 4.03
CA GLU A 111 -7.76 -10.86 4.05
C GLU A 111 -9.20 -11.32 3.81
N LEU A 112 -10.16 -10.75 4.54
CA LEU A 112 -11.58 -11.05 4.35
C LEU A 112 -12.04 -10.75 2.92
N SER A 113 -11.67 -9.58 2.40
CA SER A 113 -12.04 -9.15 1.05
C SER A 113 -11.47 -10.10 -0.02
N LEU A 114 -10.19 -10.47 0.07
CA LEU A 114 -9.57 -11.35 -0.91
C LEU A 114 -10.15 -12.76 -0.84
N MET A 115 -10.33 -13.31 0.36
CA MET A 115 -10.92 -14.64 0.52
C MET A 115 -12.36 -14.70 0.00
N ALA A 116 -13.16 -13.64 0.23
CA ALA A 116 -14.50 -13.54 -0.34
C ALA A 116 -14.45 -13.48 -1.88
N ALA A 117 -13.52 -12.74 -2.47
CA ALA A 117 -13.35 -12.67 -3.92
C ALA A 117 -12.92 -14.01 -4.53
N LEU A 118 -12.04 -14.74 -3.85
CA LEU A 118 -11.62 -16.09 -4.24
C LEU A 118 -12.79 -17.07 -4.19
N ALA A 119 -13.55 -17.08 -3.10
CA ALA A 119 -14.72 -17.95 -2.94
C ALA A 119 -15.80 -17.68 -4.00
N ALA A 120 -15.96 -16.42 -4.42
CA ALA A 120 -16.90 -16.02 -5.46
C ALA A 120 -16.34 -16.16 -6.90
N ASN A 121 -15.12 -16.63 -7.09
CA ASN A 121 -14.42 -16.70 -8.38
C ASN A 121 -14.30 -15.32 -9.09
N HIS A 122 -14.29 -14.22 -8.34
CA HIS A 122 -14.22 -12.87 -8.89
C HIS A 122 -12.80 -12.40 -9.15
N LEU A 123 -11.79 -13.03 -8.56
CA LEU A 123 -10.39 -12.56 -8.63
C LEU A 123 -9.86 -12.46 -10.05
N VAL A 124 -10.01 -13.53 -10.85
CA VAL A 124 -9.54 -13.55 -12.25
C VAL A 124 -10.28 -12.51 -13.09
N ARG A 125 -11.59 -12.38 -12.89
CA ARG A 125 -12.41 -11.39 -13.60
C ARG A 125 -11.97 -9.96 -13.31
N SER A 126 -11.69 -9.64 -12.06
CA SER A 126 -11.19 -8.33 -11.64
C SER A 126 -9.82 -8.02 -12.26
N HIS A 127 -8.89 -8.96 -12.21
CA HIS A 127 -7.58 -8.81 -12.86
C HIS A 127 -7.69 -8.57 -14.37
N MET A 128 -8.57 -9.29 -15.05
CA MET A 128 -8.77 -9.11 -16.48
C MET A 128 -9.37 -7.75 -16.83
N GLN A 129 -10.24 -7.20 -15.99
CA GLN A 129 -10.79 -5.87 -16.19
C GLN A 129 -9.75 -4.77 -16.03
N HIS A 130 -8.86 -4.89 -15.04
CA HIS A 130 -7.85 -3.87 -14.74
C HIS A 130 -6.60 -3.97 -15.63
N ASN A 131 -6.25 -5.17 -16.10
CA ASN A 131 -5.05 -5.40 -16.90
C ASN A 131 -5.28 -5.40 -18.43
N ARG A 132 -6.51 -5.40 -18.89
CA ARG A 132 -6.76 -5.13 -20.31
C ARG A 132 -6.47 -3.66 -20.58
N LYS A 133 -5.42 -3.38 -21.35
CA LYS A 133 -5.29 -2.09 -22.04
C LYS A 133 -6.61 -1.85 -22.77
N PRO A 134 -7.17 -0.62 -22.77
CA PRO A 134 -8.27 -0.30 -23.66
C PRO A 134 -7.81 -0.72 -25.06
N THR A 135 -8.46 -1.72 -25.63
CA THR A 135 -8.33 -1.97 -27.07
C THR A 135 -8.73 -0.66 -27.68
N GLU A 136 -7.84 -0.01 -28.42
CA GLU A 136 -8.19 1.18 -29.19
C GLU A 136 -9.45 0.82 -29.95
N ALA A 137 -10.57 1.29 -29.43
CA ALA A 137 -11.82 1.20 -30.11
C ALA A 137 -11.61 1.99 -31.39
N THR A 138 -11.51 1.28 -32.47
CA THR A 138 -11.54 1.70 -33.84
C THR A 138 -12.07 3.12 -33.96
N ALA A 139 -11.18 4.10 -34.03
CA ALA A 139 -11.51 5.41 -34.53
C ALA A 139 -11.75 5.22 -36.03
N SER A 140 -12.97 4.90 -36.36
CA SER A 140 -13.44 4.93 -37.74
C SER A 140 -13.40 6.37 -38.22
N THR A 141 -12.34 6.66 -38.90
CA THR A 141 -12.12 7.53 -40.03
C THR A 141 -13.30 8.41 -40.44
N THR A 142 -13.09 9.70 -40.38
CA THR A 142 -13.56 10.58 -41.48
C THR A 142 -12.37 11.45 -41.88
N ILE A 143 -11.95 11.25 -43.11
CA ILE A 143 -10.87 11.91 -43.81
C ILE A 143 -11.23 13.36 -44.08
N GLY A 144 -10.44 14.25 -43.56
CA GLY A 144 -10.37 15.65 -44.02
C GLY A 144 -8.91 15.93 -44.37
N LYS A 145 -8.61 15.99 -45.67
CA LYS A 145 -7.33 16.45 -46.21
C LYS A 145 -7.10 17.91 -45.83
N ALA A 146 -5.99 18.19 -45.18
CA ALA A 146 -5.29 19.47 -45.36
C ALA A 146 -3.79 19.21 -45.18
N SER A 147 -3.06 19.57 -46.23
CA SER A 147 -1.61 19.60 -46.35
C SER A 147 -1.04 20.67 -45.42
N GLU A 148 0.05 20.35 -44.68
CA GLU A 148 1.11 21.33 -44.47
C GLU A 148 2.38 20.68 -43.91
N SER A 149 3.47 21.27 -44.33
CA SER A 149 4.88 20.94 -44.32
C SER A 149 5.51 20.63 -42.93
N PRO A 150 6.61 19.84 -42.89
CA PRO A 150 7.27 19.52 -41.61
C PRO A 150 8.19 20.66 -41.16
N ALA A 151 7.94 21.11 -39.92
CA ALA A 151 8.86 22.03 -39.24
C ALA A 151 10.12 21.30 -38.78
N ARG A 152 11.25 21.85 -39.21
CA ARG A 152 12.62 21.42 -38.90
C ARG A 152 12.93 21.64 -37.44
N LEU A 153 13.21 20.57 -36.68
CA LEU A 153 13.76 20.67 -35.33
C LEU A 153 15.24 21.02 -35.38
N THR A 154 15.62 22.13 -34.80
CA THR A 154 17.01 22.52 -34.55
C THR A 154 17.53 21.83 -33.30
N PRO A 155 18.81 21.40 -33.26
CA PRO A 155 19.36 20.74 -32.07
C PRO A 155 19.65 21.80 -30.99
N SER A 156 19.24 21.50 -29.76
CA SER A 156 19.54 22.29 -28.58
C SER A 156 20.97 22.04 -28.07
N MET A 157 21.53 23.10 -27.58
CA MET A 157 22.89 23.35 -27.18
C MET A 157 23.47 22.39 -26.14
N SER A 158 24.76 22.09 -26.32
CA SER A 158 25.65 21.41 -25.37
C SER A 158 25.83 22.16 -24.05
N MET A 159 25.80 21.38 -22.93
CA MET A 159 26.21 21.87 -21.62
C MET A 159 27.71 22.14 -21.54
N PRO A 160 28.18 23.17 -20.84
CA PRO A 160 29.61 23.44 -20.63
C PRO A 160 30.20 22.48 -19.58
N ALA A 161 31.45 22.06 -19.83
CA ALA A 161 32.24 21.21 -18.96
C ALA A 161 32.61 21.92 -17.65
N ILE A 162 32.48 21.24 -16.51
CA ILE A 162 32.95 21.67 -15.21
C ILE A 162 34.44 21.37 -15.10
N THR A 163 35.27 22.40 -14.98
CA THR A 163 36.73 22.29 -14.72
C THR A 163 36.94 22.18 -13.21
N PRO A 164 37.76 21.26 -12.69
CA PRO A 164 38.11 21.21 -11.28
C PRO A 164 39.19 22.28 -10.98
N GLN A 165 38.91 23.11 -9.97
CA GLN A 165 39.92 23.98 -9.38
C GLN A 165 40.77 23.21 -8.37
N LYS A 166 42.08 23.53 -8.42
CA LYS A 166 43.13 23.01 -7.52
C LYS A 166 42.94 23.48 -6.07
#